data_99daa7c0e5d4bbdf28566f74e7ae08b8
#
_entry.id   99daa7c0e5d4bbdf28566f74e7ae08b8
#
_cell.length_a   1.000
_cell.length_b   1.000
_cell.length_c   1.000
_cell.angle_alpha   90.00
_cell.angle_beta   90.00
_cell.angle_gamma   90.00
#
_symmetry.space_group_name_H-M   'P 1'
#
loop_
_entity.id
_entity.type
_entity.pdbx_description
1 polymer ?
#
loop_
_entity_poly.entity_id
_entity_poly.type
_entity_poly.pdbx_seq_one_letter_code
_entity_poly.pdbx_strand_id
1 'polypeptide(L)'
;MKKHNFFLVILLAAIILSCGDSVKDKSDLFSFDTSKLKEQFSTEESTVLAISNLKDKSIDSIIYYANDRKLASVVGNQTTTLQFKAEKLGYQNLKALVYFDGDYAETTHRVELISGIEPVLRKYTLLNTYPHDITAYTQGLEFHRDTLYEGTGNGSGIGTGQKGISSLRKTDYKTGKVYQKFEYPDAIFGEGITILNNKVYQLSWRNLTGFIYDANTLKQIKTFPYSKEIEGWGLCNDGDKLYQSDGTEKIYTLNPETFQIEGNINVYSGANKIKSVNELEWIDGKIYGNVYQKDAIAIIDPTNGAVEGVINLADLKKLVTQHPDLDVLNGIAYNPKTKTLFITGKNWDKMFEIRVEE
;
A
#
# COMPACT_ATOMS: atom_id res chain seq x y z
N MET A 1 7.05 79.75 -29.42
CA MET A 1 5.62 79.40 -29.54
C MET A 1 5.45 77.92 -29.52
N LYS A 2 5.07 77.32 -28.37
CA LYS A 2 4.78 75.91 -28.25
C LYS A 2 3.27 75.74 -28.09
N LYS A 3 2.65 75.02 -29.01
CA LYS A 3 1.23 74.65 -28.96
C LYS A 3 1.06 73.42 -28.07
N HIS A 4 0.27 73.55 -27.02
CA HIS A 4 -0.16 72.42 -26.19
C HIS A 4 -1.46 71.84 -26.79
N ASN A 5 -1.40 70.58 -27.21
CA ASN A 5 -2.59 69.81 -27.58
C ASN A 5 -3.14 69.17 -26.30
N PHE A 6 -4.37 69.53 -25.94
CA PHE A 6 -5.12 68.96 -24.82
C PHE A 6 -5.92 67.79 -25.37
N PHE A 7 -5.51 66.56 -25.01
CA PHE A 7 -6.27 65.38 -25.33
C PHE A 7 -7.28 65.11 -24.22
N LEU A 8 -8.56 65.24 -24.55
CA LEU A 8 -9.69 64.91 -23.68
C LEU A 8 -9.92 63.39 -23.72
N VAL A 9 -9.59 62.70 -22.65
CA VAL A 9 -9.89 61.24 -22.49
C VAL A 9 -11.30 61.12 -21.90
N ILE A 10 -12.25 60.71 -22.72
CA ILE A 10 -13.61 60.38 -22.28
C ILE A 10 -13.53 58.94 -21.71
N LEU A 11 -13.64 58.84 -20.38
CA LEU A 11 -13.71 57.55 -19.67
C LEU A 11 -15.13 57.01 -19.77
N LEU A 12 -15.36 56.04 -20.66
CA LEU A 12 -16.63 55.34 -20.78
C LEU A 12 -16.68 54.25 -19.67
N ALA A 13 -17.38 54.55 -18.57
CA ALA A 13 -17.65 53.56 -17.53
C ALA A 13 -18.72 52.60 -18.04
N ALA A 14 -18.30 51.43 -18.53
CA ALA A 14 -19.19 50.32 -18.79
C ALA A 14 -19.58 49.70 -17.44
N ILE A 15 -20.79 49.96 -16.97
CA ILE A 15 -21.41 49.25 -15.85
C ILE A 15 -21.72 47.84 -16.36
N ILE A 16 -20.87 46.90 -16.05
CA ILE A 16 -21.17 45.47 -16.22
C ILE A 16 -22.12 45.11 -15.08
N LEU A 17 -23.41 45.09 -15.37
CA LEU A 17 -24.40 44.40 -14.54
C LEU A 17 -24.10 42.90 -14.71
N SER A 18 -23.23 42.38 -13.86
CA SER A 18 -23.13 40.96 -13.62
C SER A 18 -24.39 40.54 -12.87
N CYS A 19 -25.39 40.02 -13.59
CA CYS A 19 -26.38 39.16 -12.96
C CYS A 19 -25.63 37.93 -12.43
N GLY A 20 -25.16 38.01 -11.21
CA GLY A 20 -24.78 36.84 -10.44
C GLY A 20 -26.05 36.09 -10.13
N ASP A 21 -26.39 35.07 -10.91
CA ASP A 21 -27.24 34.02 -10.42
C ASP A 21 -26.58 33.51 -9.14
N SER A 22 -27.15 33.87 -7.99
CA SER A 22 -26.75 33.24 -6.72
C SER A 22 -26.97 31.76 -6.90
N VAL A 23 -25.89 30.98 -7.02
CA VAL A 23 -25.96 29.53 -6.93
C VAL A 23 -26.62 29.25 -5.58
N LYS A 24 -27.93 28.96 -5.60
CA LYS A 24 -28.65 28.59 -4.38
C LYS A 24 -27.94 27.39 -3.82
N ASP A 25 -27.38 27.55 -2.63
CA ASP A 25 -26.81 26.42 -1.89
C ASP A 25 -27.93 25.37 -1.70
N LYS A 26 -27.74 24.21 -2.33
CA LYS A 26 -28.68 23.09 -2.32
C LYS A 26 -28.28 22.00 -1.31
N SER A 27 -27.23 22.25 -0.54
CA SER A 27 -26.66 21.29 0.40
C SER A 27 -27.62 20.86 1.51
N ASP A 28 -28.61 21.70 1.82
CA ASP A 28 -29.61 21.42 2.86
C ASP A 28 -30.90 20.76 2.33
N LEU A 29 -31.00 20.44 1.05
CA LEU A 29 -32.22 19.82 0.49
C LEU A 29 -32.25 18.32 0.74
N PHE A 30 -31.11 17.66 0.63
CA PHE A 30 -30.99 16.21 0.66
C PHE A 30 -29.77 15.77 1.47
N SER A 31 -29.87 14.64 2.13
CA SER A 31 -28.75 13.96 2.79
C SER A 31 -28.91 12.45 2.68
N PHE A 32 -27.82 11.70 2.86
CA PHE A 32 -27.95 10.25 3.05
C PHE A 32 -28.76 9.96 4.32
N ASP A 33 -29.67 9.00 4.25
CA ASP A 33 -30.42 8.50 5.41
C ASP A 33 -29.52 7.59 6.26
N THR A 34 -28.84 8.17 7.22
CA THR A 34 -27.89 7.46 8.10
C THR A 34 -28.57 6.50 9.08
N SER A 35 -29.92 6.53 9.21
CA SER A 35 -30.62 5.52 9.99
C SER A 35 -30.64 4.14 9.33
N LYS A 36 -30.41 4.08 8.02
CA LYS A 36 -30.36 2.87 7.20
C LYS A 36 -28.95 2.52 6.73
N LEU A 37 -28.03 3.47 6.78
CA LEU A 37 -26.64 3.33 6.31
C LEU A 37 -25.69 3.25 7.50
N LYS A 38 -25.05 2.09 7.69
CA LYS A 38 -24.02 1.93 8.71
C LYS A 38 -22.79 2.75 8.34
N GLU A 39 -22.10 3.30 9.31
CA GLU A 39 -20.79 3.98 9.09
C GLU A 39 -19.69 3.01 8.71
N GLN A 40 -19.78 1.75 9.18
CA GLN A 40 -18.84 0.68 8.88
C GLN A 40 -19.62 -0.62 8.59
N PHE A 41 -19.22 -1.34 7.54
CA PHE A 41 -19.80 -2.65 7.17
C PHE A 41 -18.79 -3.48 6.39
N SER A 42 -18.98 -4.81 6.41
CA SER A 42 -18.07 -5.72 5.71
C SER A 42 -18.45 -5.91 4.23
N THR A 43 -17.50 -6.41 3.44
CA THR A 43 -17.74 -6.77 2.03
C THR A 43 -18.83 -7.82 1.85
N GLU A 44 -19.11 -8.63 2.88
CA GLU A 44 -20.14 -9.69 2.87
C GLU A 44 -21.53 -9.17 3.21
N GLU A 45 -21.62 -7.98 3.80
CA GLU A 45 -22.89 -7.38 4.18
C GLU A 45 -23.55 -6.61 3.03
N SER A 46 -24.87 -6.64 3.02
CA SER A 46 -25.67 -5.73 2.19
C SER A 46 -25.91 -4.43 2.94
N THR A 47 -25.77 -3.30 2.28
CA THR A 47 -26.11 -1.99 2.82
C THR A 47 -27.25 -1.35 2.03
N VAL A 48 -28.05 -0.54 2.70
CA VAL A 48 -29.17 0.18 2.11
C VAL A 48 -28.77 1.63 1.87
N LEU A 49 -28.86 2.09 0.61
CA LEU A 49 -28.71 3.49 0.26
C LEU A 49 -30.11 4.14 0.13
N ALA A 50 -30.30 5.21 0.85
CA ALA A 50 -31.51 6.01 0.86
C ALA A 50 -31.17 7.48 1.04
N ILE A 51 -32.04 8.37 0.55
CA ILE A 51 -31.92 9.82 0.70
C ILE A 51 -33.04 10.35 1.59
N SER A 52 -32.67 11.12 2.59
CA SER A 52 -33.58 11.97 3.37
C SER A 52 -33.89 13.22 2.57
N ASN A 53 -35.17 13.47 2.31
CA ASN A 53 -35.67 14.62 1.57
C ASN A 53 -36.19 15.67 2.57
N LEU A 54 -35.31 16.57 2.97
CA LEU A 54 -35.52 17.50 4.08
C LEU A 54 -36.53 18.61 3.79
N LYS A 55 -36.88 18.82 2.53
CA LYS A 55 -37.79 19.92 2.08
C LYS A 55 -38.95 19.40 1.24
N ASP A 56 -39.25 18.08 1.31
CA ASP A 56 -40.36 17.44 0.59
C ASP A 56 -40.44 17.73 -0.92
N LYS A 57 -39.24 17.79 -1.57
CA LYS A 57 -39.14 17.99 -3.01
C LYS A 57 -39.63 16.79 -3.80
N SER A 58 -40.23 17.02 -4.98
CA SER A 58 -40.52 15.92 -5.90
C SER A 58 -39.22 15.44 -6.54
N ILE A 59 -38.78 14.23 -6.17
CA ILE A 59 -37.54 13.62 -6.71
C ILE A 59 -37.89 12.82 -7.96
N ASP A 60 -37.19 13.08 -9.08
CA ASP A 60 -37.35 12.36 -10.34
C ASP A 60 -36.55 11.05 -10.33
N SER A 61 -35.28 11.14 -9.93
CA SER A 61 -34.37 9.99 -9.84
C SER A 61 -33.17 10.29 -8.96
N ILE A 62 -32.48 9.22 -8.52
CA ILE A 62 -31.22 9.33 -7.77
C ILE A 62 -30.19 8.42 -8.43
N ILE A 63 -28.94 8.92 -8.61
CA ILE A 63 -27.80 8.12 -9.04
C ILE A 63 -26.79 8.09 -7.91
N TYR A 64 -26.44 6.89 -7.47
CA TYR A 64 -25.46 6.64 -6.42
C TYR A 64 -24.10 6.28 -6.98
N TYR A 65 -23.05 6.78 -6.36
CA TYR A 65 -21.65 6.51 -6.67
C TYR A 65 -20.84 6.15 -5.40
N ALA A 66 -19.78 5.35 -5.57
CA ALA A 66 -18.70 5.22 -4.60
C ALA A 66 -17.38 5.51 -5.30
N ASN A 67 -16.58 6.43 -4.76
CA ASN A 67 -15.30 6.86 -5.33
C ASN A 67 -15.39 7.13 -6.85
N ASP A 68 -16.44 7.88 -7.26
CA ASP A 68 -16.79 8.24 -8.64
C ASP A 68 -17.25 7.08 -9.55
N ARG A 69 -17.26 5.84 -9.09
CA ARG A 69 -17.85 4.72 -9.81
C ARG A 69 -19.37 4.65 -9.54
N LYS A 70 -20.16 4.61 -10.60
CA LYS A 70 -21.62 4.46 -10.49
C LYS A 70 -21.98 3.11 -9.87
N LEU A 71 -22.79 3.14 -8.82
CA LEU A 71 -23.29 1.96 -8.11
C LEU A 71 -24.71 1.56 -8.57
N ALA A 72 -25.63 2.53 -8.56
CA ALA A 72 -27.03 2.30 -8.85
C ALA A 72 -27.72 3.56 -9.38
N SER A 73 -28.93 3.36 -9.93
CA SER A 73 -29.87 4.43 -10.27
C SER A 73 -31.26 3.98 -9.88
N VAL A 74 -32.02 4.86 -9.24
CA VAL A 74 -33.41 4.59 -8.81
C VAL A 74 -34.32 5.70 -9.29
N VAL A 75 -35.61 5.38 -9.47
CA VAL A 75 -36.66 6.35 -9.85
C VAL A 75 -37.30 6.89 -8.58
N GLY A 76 -37.59 8.18 -8.54
CA GLY A 76 -38.13 8.84 -7.36
C GLY A 76 -37.19 8.72 -6.16
N ASN A 77 -37.75 8.72 -4.96
CA ASN A 77 -37.00 8.56 -3.71
C ASN A 77 -36.97 7.09 -3.22
N GLN A 78 -36.74 6.16 -4.11
CA GLN A 78 -36.67 4.74 -3.75
C GLN A 78 -35.36 4.39 -3.10
N THR A 79 -35.37 3.44 -2.16
CA THR A 79 -34.14 2.87 -1.59
C THR A 79 -33.55 1.82 -2.51
N THR A 80 -32.24 1.59 -2.40
CA THR A 80 -31.55 0.49 -3.08
C THR A 80 -30.66 -0.27 -2.10
N THR A 81 -30.52 -1.58 -2.32
CA THR A 81 -29.67 -2.44 -1.49
C THR A 81 -28.49 -2.93 -2.34
N LEU A 82 -27.28 -2.77 -1.83
CA LEU A 82 -26.06 -3.08 -2.55
C LEU A 82 -25.08 -3.88 -1.68
N GLN A 83 -24.20 -4.63 -2.34
CA GLN A 83 -23.01 -5.26 -1.74
C GLN A 83 -21.75 -4.69 -2.40
N PHE A 84 -20.69 -4.51 -1.60
CA PHE A 84 -19.42 -3.92 -2.02
C PHE A 84 -18.32 -4.98 -2.21
N LYS A 85 -18.65 -6.18 -2.72
CA LYS A 85 -17.76 -7.34 -2.80
C LYS A 85 -16.43 -7.10 -3.53
N ALA A 86 -16.46 -6.29 -4.58
CA ALA A 86 -15.29 -6.05 -5.43
C ALA A 86 -14.56 -4.74 -5.11
N GLU A 87 -14.91 -4.07 -4.02
CA GLU A 87 -14.29 -2.80 -3.65
C GLU A 87 -13.05 -3.02 -2.78
N LYS A 88 -12.08 -2.12 -2.92
CA LYS A 88 -10.93 -2.03 -2.03
C LYS A 88 -11.40 -1.64 -0.63
N LEU A 89 -10.80 -2.26 0.39
CA LEU A 89 -11.12 -1.97 1.79
C LEU A 89 -10.69 -0.56 2.20
N GLY A 90 -11.35 -0.02 3.21
CA GLY A 90 -11.15 1.32 3.74
C GLY A 90 -12.25 2.28 3.41
N TYR A 91 -11.97 3.57 3.49
CA TYR A 91 -12.98 4.60 3.30
C TYR A 91 -13.48 4.67 1.87
N GLN A 92 -14.82 4.69 1.75
CA GLN A 92 -15.55 4.90 0.51
C GLN A 92 -16.27 6.24 0.59
N ASN A 93 -16.04 7.11 -0.38
CA ASN A 93 -16.78 8.35 -0.51
C ASN A 93 -18.04 8.07 -1.34
N LEU A 94 -19.18 7.96 -0.67
CA LEU A 94 -20.47 7.85 -1.32
C LEU A 94 -20.91 9.22 -1.81
N LYS A 95 -21.50 9.26 -3.01
CA LYS A 95 -22.08 10.45 -3.61
C LYS A 95 -23.43 10.09 -4.20
N ALA A 96 -24.43 10.93 -3.99
CA ALA A 96 -25.72 10.84 -4.65
C ALA A 96 -26.00 12.10 -5.44
N LEU A 97 -26.37 11.93 -6.72
CA LEU A 97 -26.95 12.99 -7.55
C LEU A 97 -28.45 12.80 -7.51
N VAL A 98 -29.16 13.77 -6.89
CA VAL A 98 -30.62 13.75 -6.72
C VAL A 98 -31.20 14.71 -7.75
N TYR A 99 -31.94 14.19 -8.72
CA TYR A 99 -32.59 14.98 -9.78
C TYR A 99 -34.02 15.34 -9.35
N PHE A 100 -34.37 16.62 -9.49
CA PHE A 100 -35.67 17.18 -9.07
C PHE A 100 -35.92 18.52 -9.79
N ASP A 101 -37.15 18.81 -10.13
CA ASP A 101 -37.61 20.10 -10.72
C ASP A 101 -36.77 20.52 -11.97
N GLY A 102 -36.30 19.56 -12.78
CA GLY A 102 -35.44 19.81 -13.96
C GLY A 102 -34.02 20.21 -13.63
N ASP A 103 -33.57 20.04 -12.39
CA ASP A 103 -32.24 20.39 -11.88
C ASP A 103 -31.68 19.20 -11.06
N TYR A 104 -30.54 19.34 -10.41
CA TYR A 104 -30.01 18.33 -9.49
C TYR A 104 -29.30 18.96 -8.29
N ALA A 105 -29.21 18.17 -7.22
CA ALA A 105 -28.36 18.46 -6.06
C ALA A 105 -27.42 17.27 -5.82
N GLU A 106 -26.24 17.57 -5.28
CA GLU A 106 -25.26 16.56 -4.85
C GLU A 106 -25.25 16.48 -3.33
N THR A 107 -25.22 15.25 -2.80
CA THR A 107 -24.93 14.99 -1.38
C THR A 107 -23.92 13.89 -1.26
N THR A 108 -23.06 13.98 -0.25
CA THR A 108 -21.97 13.03 -0.01
C THR A 108 -22.05 12.45 1.39
N HIS A 109 -21.54 11.24 1.53
CA HIS A 109 -21.36 10.60 2.82
C HIS A 109 -20.13 9.69 2.77
N ARG A 110 -19.48 9.46 3.90
CA ARG A 110 -18.29 8.62 3.97
C ARG A 110 -18.55 7.42 4.87
N VAL A 111 -18.29 6.24 4.34
CA VAL A 111 -18.40 4.97 5.07
C VAL A 111 -17.05 4.26 5.06
N GLU A 112 -16.86 3.29 5.94
CA GLU A 112 -15.68 2.45 5.96
C GLU A 112 -16.04 1.01 5.61
N LEU A 113 -15.42 0.49 4.55
CA LEU A 113 -15.56 -0.90 4.14
C LEU A 113 -14.46 -1.73 4.80
N ILE A 114 -14.84 -2.72 5.59
CA ILE A 114 -13.93 -3.62 6.30
C ILE A 114 -13.92 -5.01 5.68
N SER A 115 -12.94 -5.84 6.07
CA SER A 115 -12.89 -7.23 5.63
C SER A 115 -14.01 -8.03 6.29
N GLY A 116 -14.73 -8.83 5.48
CA GLY A 116 -15.65 -9.84 5.99
C GLY A 116 -15.00 -11.20 6.24
N ILE A 117 -13.66 -11.29 6.05
CA ILE A 117 -12.91 -12.54 6.12
C ILE A 117 -12.16 -12.61 7.45
N GLU A 118 -12.31 -13.74 8.15
CA GLU A 118 -11.46 -14.08 9.28
C GLU A 118 -10.21 -14.81 8.77
N PRO A 119 -8.99 -14.32 9.06
CA PRO A 119 -7.77 -14.93 8.59
C PRO A 119 -7.57 -16.35 9.10
N VAL A 120 -7.17 -17.25 8.23
CA VAL A 120 -6.82 -18.64 8.61
C VAL A 120 -5.41 -18.66 9.18
N LEU A 121 -5.24 -19.23 10.37
CA LEU A 121 -3.91 -19.48 10.92
C LEU A 121 -3.28 -20.66 10.16
N ARG A 122 -2.26 -20.36 9.34
CA ARG A 122 -1.52 -21.36 8.56
C ARG A 122 -0.41 -21.97 9.42
N LYS A 123 -0.32 -23.28 9.39
CA LYS A 123 0.78 -24.04 9.99
C LYS A 123 1.97 -24.08 9.04
N TYR A 124 3.13 -24.39 9.57
CA TYR A 124 4.32 -24.63 8.77
C TYR A 124 5.16 -25.78 9.34
N THR A 125 5.95 -26.37 8.47
CA THR A 125 6.99 -27.34 8.83
C THR A 125 8.34 -26.70 8.58
N LEU A 126 9.21 -26.66 9.60
CA LEU A 126 10.61 -26.27 9.46
C LEU A 126 11.38 -27.41 8.76
N LEU A 127 11.94 -27.11 7.59
CA LEU A 127 12.65 -28.11 6.77
C LEU A 127 14.17 -28.04 7.00
N ASN A 128 14.73 -26.84 6.92
CA ASN A 128 16.17 -26.62 7.03
C ASN A 128 16.47 -25.32 7.77
N THR A 129 17.68 -25.24 8.30
CA THR A 129 18.25 -24.04 8.90
C THR A 129 19.61 -23.78 8.26
N TYR A 130 19.80 -22.57 7.78
CA TYR A 130 21.04 -22.14 7.10
C TYR A 130 21.73 -21.01 7.88
N PRO A 131 23.05 -20.86 7.74
CA PRO A 131 23.76 -19.70 8.27
C PRO A 131 23.27 -18.41 7.60
N HIS A 132 23.20 -17.32 8.37
CA HIS A 132 22.94 -15.99 7.88
C HIS A 132 23.88 -14.99 8.52
N ASP A 133 24.13 -13.87 7.85
CA ASP A 133 25.05 -12.85 8.36
C ASP A 133 24.39 -12.09 9.52
N ILE A 134 24.85 -12.33 10.74
CA ILE A 134 24.34 -11.71 11.97
C ILE A 134 24.42 -10.18 11.96
N THR A 135 25.25 -9.59 11.09
CA THR A 135 25.36 -8.14 10.94
C THR A 135 24.38 -7.56 9.92
N ALA A 136 23.62 -8.42 9.22
CA ALA A 136 22.65 -8.00 8.24
C ALA A 136 21.38 -7.44 8.91
N TYR A 137 21.11 -6.16 8.69
CA TYR A 137 19.84 -5.55 9.05
C TYR A 137 18.88 -5.69 7.88
N THR A 138 18.35 -6.92 7.70
CA THR A 138 17.57 -7.33 6.53
C THR A 138 16.32 -6.50 6.34
N GLN A 139 16.15 -5.97 5.13
CA GLN A 139 15.01 -5.12 4.73
C GLN A 139 14.30 -5.64 3.48
N GLY A 140 14.93 -6.53 2.73
CA GLY A 140 14.32 -7.18 1.58
C GLY A 140 15.06 -8.46 1.24
N LEU A 141 14.33 -9.49 0.80
CA LEU A 141 14.88 -10.80 0.50
C LEU A 141 14.12 -11.38 -0.70
N GLU A 142 14.83 -11.85 -1.74
CA GLU A 142 14.16 -12.45 -2.90
C GLU A 142 15.07 -13.44 -3.62
N PHE A 143 14.50 -14.57 -4.07
CA PHE A 143 15.17 -15.46 -5.00
C PHE A 143 15.00 -15.01 -6.45
N HIS A 144 16.12 -14.87 -7.15
CA HIS A 144 16.11 -14.76 -8.59
C HIS A 144 16.93 -15.87 -9.22
N ARG A 145 16.27 -16.75 -9.97
CA ARG A 145 16.85 -18.00 -10.49
C ARG A 145 17.35 -18.86 -9.32
N ASP A 146 18.56 -19.13 -9.11
CA ASP A 146 19.08 -19.92 -7.97
C ASP A 146 19.89 -19.08 -6.98
N THR A 147 19.78 -17.76 -7.07
CA THR A 147 20.57 -16.81 -6.27
C THR A 147 19.64 -16.08 -5.31
N LEU A 148 20.02 -16.03 -4.05
CA LEU A 148 19.36 -15.21 -3.05
C LEU A 148 19.91 -13.78 -3.11
N TYR A 149 19.03 -12.81 -3.23
CA TYR A 149 19.34 -11.38 -3.14
C TYR A 149 18.82 -10.85 -1.82
N GLU A 150 19.57 -9.94 -1.22
CA GLU A 150 19.23 -9.34 0.04
C GLU A 150 19.51 -7.84 0.03
N GLY A 151 18.52 -7.04 0.43
CA GLY A 151 18.65 -5.63 0.75
C GLY A 151 18.83 -5.45 2.25
N THR A 152 19.80 -4.64 2.67
CA THR A 152 20.02 -4.35 4.09
C THR A 152 20.00 -2.86 4.37
N GLY A 153 19.50 -2.48 5.55
CA GLY A 153 19.64 -1.14 6.12
C GLY A 153 20.88 -0.98 6.98
N ASN A 154 21.17 0.26 7.35
CA ASN A 154 22.26 0.59 8.27
C ASN A 154 21.74 0.83 9.70
N GLY A 155 20.86 -0.07 10.19
CA GLY A 155 20.34 0.00 11.54
C GLY A 155 21.43 0.18 12.58
N SER A 156 21.21 1.08 13.54
CA SER A 156 22.12 1.19 14.68
C SER A 156 21.86 0.00 15.61
N GLY A 157 22.87 -0.82 15.87
CA GLY A 157 22.79 -1.82 16.90
C GLY A 157 22.40 -1.16 18.24
N ILE A 158 21.18 -1.44 18.71
CA ILE A 158 20.66 -0.80 19.93
C ILE A 158 21.47 -1.24 21.15
N GLY A 159 21.97 -2.47 21.14
CA GLY A 159 22.69 -3.05 22.24
C GLY A 159 24.21 -2.80 22.22
N THR A 160 24.84 -2.80 21.04
CA THR A 160 26.30 -2.64 20.92
C THR A 160 26.73 -1.27 20.42
N GLY A 161 25.81 -0.49 19.85
CA GLY A 161 26.12 0.77 19.18
C GLY A 161 26.83 0.60 17.82
N GLN A 162 26.98 -0.64 17.33
CA GLN A 162 27.58 -0.92 16.02
C GLN A 162 26.50 -0.69 14.94
N LYS A 163 26.79 0.24 14.06
CA LYS A 163 25.94 0.55 12.93
C LYS A 163 26.09 -0.52 11.84
N GLY A 164 24.95 -1.01 11.34
CA GLY A 164 24.92 -1.86 10.15
C GLY A 164 25.37 -1.12 8.88
N ILE A 165 25.51 -1.84 7.80
CA ILE A 165 25.86 -1.31 6.48
C ILE A 165 24.69 -1.53 5.53
N SER A 166 24.14 -0.45 5.00
CA SER A 166 23.16 -0.54 3.92
C SER A 166 23.79 -1.13 2.68
N SER A 167 23.19 -2.17 2.13
CA SER A 167 23.72 -2.83 0.94
C SER A 167 22.64 -3.52 0.10
N LEU A 168 23.00 -3.79 -1.15
CA LEU A 168 22.37 -4.81 -1.99
C LEU A 168 23.39 -5.93 -2.18
N ARG A 169 23.02 -7.16 -1.88
CA ARG A 169 23.96 -8.29 -1.89
C ARG A 169 23.38 -9.55 -2.56
N LYS A 170 24.29 -10.38 -3.05
CA LYS A 170 24.00 -11.74 -3.49
C LYS A 170 24.63 -12.71 -2.53
N THR A 171 23.86 -13.68 -2.08
CA THR A 171 24.26 -14.59 -1.02
C THR A 171 24.07 -16.05 -1.47
N ASP A 172 25.00 -16.90 -1.16
CA ASP A 172 24.81 -18.34 -1.16
C ASP A 172 23.98 -18.69 0.09
N TYR A 173 22.71 -19.00 -0.11
CA TYR A 173 21.78 -19.27 0.99
C TYR A 173 22.16 -20.50 1.84
N LYS A 174 22.92 -21.45 1.27
CA LYS A 174 23.33 -22.66 1.99
C LYS A 174 24.47 -22.40 2.98
N THR A 175 25.37 -21.51 2.61
CA THR A 175 26.57 -21.22 3.43
C THR A 175 26.50 -19.86 4.13
N GLY A 176 25.53 -19.01 3.81
CA GLY A 176 25.46 -17.64 4.28
C GLY A 176 26.51 -16.70 3.67
N LYS A 177 27.35 -17.21 2.74
CA LYS A 177 28.45 -16.41 2.16
C LYS A 177 27.93 -15.37 1.17
N VAL A 178 28.19 -14.10 1.47
CA VAL A 178 28.01 -12.99 0.53
C VAL A 178 29.14 -13.01 -0.49
N TYR A 179 28.84 -13.22 -1.77
CA TYR A 179 29.84 -13.29 -2.82
C TYR A 179 29.87 -12.07 -3.74
N GLN A 180 28.83 -11.23 -3.69
CA GLN A 180 28.79 -9.95 -4.38
C GLN A 180 27.94 -8.97 -3.59
N LYS A 181 28.39 -7.73 -3.43
CA LYS A 181 27.62 -6.67 -2.78
C LYS A 181 27.89 -5.30 -3.37
N PHE A 182 26.90 -4.44 -3.28
CA PHE A 182 27.00 -2.99 -3.44
C PHE A 182 26.68 -2.37 -2.07
N GLU A 183 27.54 -1.50 -1.57
CA GLU A 183 27.36 -0.81 -0.30
C GLU A 183 26.98 0.65 -0.53
N TYR A 184 26.02 1.14 0.24
CA TYR A 184 25.58 2.52 0.20
C TYR A 184 26.40 3.39 1.16
N PRO A 185 26.50 4.71 0.86
CA PRO A 185 26.95 5.68 1.84
C PRO A 185 26.03 5.68 3.08
N ASP A 186 26.56 6.06 4.22
CA ASP A 186 25.86 6.12 5.51
C ASP A 186 24.55 6.93 5.48
N ALA A 187 24.45 7.91 4.59
CA ALA A 187 23.26 8.76 4.43
C ALA A 187 22.06 8.01 3.80
N ILE A 188 22.29 6.82 3.23
CA ILE A 188 21.25 6.01 2.58
C ILE A 188 20.92 4.82 3.47
N PHE A 189 19.71 4.75 3.92
CA PHE A 189 19.17 3.55 4.53
C PHE A 189 18.48 2.72 3.45
N GLY A 190 19.08 1.58 3.06
CA GLY A 190 18.54 0.66 2.08
C GLY A 190 17.34 -0.09 2.66
N GLU A 191 16.35 -0.31 1.83
CA GLU A 191 15.07 -0.92 2.20
C GLU A 191 14.72 -2.09 1.26
N GLY A 192 13.44 -2.44 1.15
CA GLY A 192 12.91 -3.55 0.38
C GLY A 192 13.45 -3.63 -1.04
N ILE A 193 13.60 -4.85 -1.53
CA ILE A 193 14.04 -5.14 -2.90
C ILE A 193 13.00 -5.95 -3.65
N THR A 194 13.06 -5.88 -4.98
CA THR A 194 12.40 -6.88 -5.84
C THR A 194 13.08 -6.96 -7.19
N ILE A 195 12.92 -8.09 -7.89
CA ILE A 195 13.60 -8.35 -9.15
C ILE A 195 12.58 -8.55 -10.27
N LEU A 196 12.54 -7.60 -11.19
CA LEU A 196 11.65 -7.64 -12.36
C LEU A 196 12.47 -7.41 -13.63
N ASN A 197 12.28 -8.25 -14.65
CA ASN A 197 12.95 -8.13 -15.95
C ASN A 197 14.49 -8.02 -15.84
N ASN A 198 15.09 -8.87 -15.00
CA ASN A 198 16.54 -8.89 -14.74
C ASN A 198 17.13 -7.58 -14.18
N LYS A 199 16.27 -6.76 -13.54
CA LYS A 199 16.65 -5.55 -12.82
C LYS A 199 16.26 -5.72 -11.36
N VAL A 200 17.16 -5.36 -10.45
CA VAL A 200 16.83 -5.27 -9.02
C VAL A 200 16.40 -3.84 -8.74
N TYR A 201 15.23 -3.70 -8.17
CA TYR A 201 14.72 -2.45 -7.63
C TYR A 201 14.96 -2.47 -6.12
N GLN A 202 15.51 -1.40 -5.57
CA GLN A 202 15.69 -1.24 -4.13
C GLN A 202 15.18 0.11 -3.68
N LEU A 203 14.43 0.13 -2.60
CA LEU A 203 13.93 1.35 -1.96
C LEU A 203 14.97 1.93 -1.00
N SER A 204 14.77 3.18 -0.62
CA SER A 204 15.39 3.80 0.55
C SER A 204 14.33 4.30 1.53
N TRP A 205 14.65 4.34 2.81
CA TRP A 205 13.69 4.70 3.85
C TRP A 205 13.09 6.10 3.66
N ARG A 206 13.89 7.14 3.85
CA ARG A 206 13.43 8.54 3.84
C ARG A 206 14.09 9.42 2.78
N ASN A 207 14.93 8.83 1.95
CA ASN A 207 15.63 9.58 0.90
C ASN A 207 14.75 9.89 -0.32
N LEU A 208 13.49 9.43 -0.34
CA LEU A 208 12.53 9.58 -1.43
C LEU A 208 13.10 9.16 -2.79
N THR A 209 13.99 8.17 -2.76
CA THR A 209 14.74 7.70 -3.92
C THR A 209 14.82 6.19 -3.94
N GLY A 210 14.48 5.60 -5.08
CA GLY A 210 14.74 4.19 -5.35
C GLY A 210 15.91 4.02 -6.32
N PHE A 211 16.49 2.84 -6.31
CA PHE A 211 17.68 2.47 -7.07
C PHE A 211 17.39 1.26 -7.95
N ILE A 212 17.98 1.23 -9.15
CA ILE A 212 17.86 0.13 -10.09
C ILE A 212 19.23 -0.38 -10.46
N TYR A 213 19.40 -1.69 -10.35
CA TYR A 213 20.63 -2.39 -10.66
C TYR A 213 20.40 -3.47 -11.71
N ASP A 214 21.42 -3.77 -12.49
CA ASP A 214 21.44 -5.00 -13.27
C ASP A 214 21.58 -6.20 -12.33
N ALA A 215 20.68 -7.16 -12.43
CA ALA A 215 20.63 -8.28 -11.52
C ALA A 215 21.87 -9.18 -11.60
N ASN A 216 22.53 -9.31 -12.77
CA ASN A 216 23.70 -10.16 -12.90
C ASN A 216 24.95 -9.52 -12.29
N THR A 217 25.14 -8.22 -12.49
CA THR A 217 26.40 -7.52 -12.18
C THR A 217 26.34 -6.64 -10.94
N LEU A 218 25.16 -6.37 -10.38
CA LEU A 218 24.87 -5.37 -9.34
C LEU A 218 25.41 -3.96 -9.69
N LYS A 219 25.62 -3.66 -10.99
CA LYS A 219 25.93 -2.30 -11.41
C LYS A 219 24.65 -1.47 -11.40
N GLN A 220 24.73 -0.31 -10.79
CA GLN A 220 23.63 0.64 -10.78
C GLN A 220 23.33 1.13 -12.20
N ILE A 221 22.08 1.02 -12.62
CA ILE A 221 21.59 1.48 -13.92
C ILE A 221 21.10 2.92 -13.82
N LYS A 222 20.22 3.18 -12.87
CA LYS A 222 19.63 4.51 -12.62
C LYS A 222 19.03 4.61 -11.23
N THR A 223 18.62 5.82 -10.84
CA THR A 223 17.75 6.07 -9.71
C THR A 223 16.37 6.54 -10.20
N PHE A 224 15.39 6.51 -9.31
CA PHE A 224 14.09 7.10 -9.55
C PHE A 224 13.57 7.83 -8.30
N PRO A 225 12.93 9.00 -8.44
CA PRO A 225 12.30 9.67 -7.32
C PRO A 225 10.99 8.96 -6.96
N TYR A 226 10.60 9.00 -5.70
CA TYR A 226 9.24 8.61 -5.33
C TYR A 226 8.23 9.62 -5.85
N SER A 227 7.12 9.16 -6.39
CA SER A 227 6.06 10.02 -6.92
C SER A 227 5.23 10.71 -5.83
N LYS A 228 5.43 10.32 -4.58
CA LYS A 228 4.77 10.83 -3.39
C LYS A 228 5.73 10.83 -2.21
N GLU A 229 5.58 11.77 -1.29
CA GLU A 229 6.34 11.81 -0.04
C GLU A 229 5.85 10.74 0.94
N ILE A 230 6.41 9.53 0.81
CA ILE A 230 6.15 8.35 1.64
C ILE A 230 7.48 7.69 1.98
N GLU A 231 7.53 6.93 3.07
CA GLU A 231 8.67 6.09 3.37
C GLU A 231 8.72 4.88 2.41
N GLY A 232 9.90 4.42 2.06
CA GLY A 232 10.08 3.14 1.39
C GLY A 232 10.31 2.06 2.44
N TRP A 233 9.50 0.99 2.43
CA TRP A 233 9.66 -0.15 3.33
C TRP A 233 9.84 -1.43 2.51
N GLY A 234 8.82 -2.29 2.38
CA GLY A 234 8.89 -3.50 1.59
C GLY A 234 8.58 -3.28 0.12
N LEU A 235 9.03 -4.18 -0.73
CA LEU A 235 8.80 -4.15 -2.17
C LEU A 235 8.68 -5.58 -2.71
N CYS A 236 7.66 -5.86 -3.51
CA CYS A 236 7.54 -7.07 -4.32
C CYS A 236 6.96 -6.76 -5.69
N ASN A 237 6.84 -7.76 -6.58
CA ASN A 237 6.24 -7.62 -7.90
C ASN A 237 5.42 -8.84 -8.30
N ASP A 238 4.41 -8.65 -9.17
CA ASP A 238 3.58 -9.71 -9.74
C ASP A 238 4.01 -10.14 -11.15
N GLY A 239 5.14 -9.62 -11.64
CA GLY A 239 5.62 -9.78 -13.01
C GLY A 239 5.25 -8.63 -13.95
N ASP A 240 4.33 -7.75 -13.56
CA ASP A 240 3.87 -6.58 -14.32
C ASP A 240 3.99 -5.27 -13.51
N LYS A 241 3.60 -5.28 -12.25
CA LYS A 241 3.56 -4.13 -11.34
C LYS A 241 4.48 -4.34 -10.14
N LEU A 242 4.89 -3.22 -9.54
CA LEU A 242 5.56 -3.21 -8.24
C LEU A 242 4.55 -2.91 -7.14
N TYR A 243 4.77 -3.51 -5.96
CA TYR A 243 3.97 -3.29 -4.76
C TYR A 243 4.88 -2.81 -3.63
N GLN A 244 4.61 -1.61 -3.11
CA GLN A 244 5.42 -0.95 -2.08
C GLN A 244 4.63 -0.72 -0.81
N SER A 245 5.15 -1.13 0.33
CA SER A 245 4.66 -0.72 1.65
C SER A 245 5.38 0.55 2.13
N ASP A 246 4.75 1.28 3.08
CA ASP A 246 5.27 2.54 3.65
C ASP A 246 5.19 2.59 5.19
N GLY A 247 4.99 1.43 5.84
CA GLY A 247 4.82 1.37 7.28
C GLY A 247 3.43 1.76 7.80
N THR A 248 2.52 2.19 6.93
CA THR A 248 1.10 2.35 7.26
C THR A 248 0.32 1.05 6.96
N GLU A 249 -0.98 1.12 6.87
CA GLU A 249 -1.82 0.03 6.38
C GLU A 249 -1.84 -0.08 4.84
N LYS A 250 -1.12 0.78 4.12
CA LYS A 250 -1.18 0.84 2.66
C LYS A 250 -0.10 0.00 2.01
N ILE A 251 -0.49 -0.64 0.91
CA ILE A 251 0.42 -1.17 -0.09
C ILE A 251 0.08 -0.49 -1.41
N TYR A 252 1.03 0.26 -1.95
CA TYR A 252 0.89 1.00 -3.20
C TYR A 252 1.24 0.12 -4.39
N THR A 253 0.49 0.28 -5.49
CA THR A 253 0.82 -0.31 -6.78
C THR A 253 1.54 0.73 -7.63
N LEU A 254 2.73 0.41 -8.14
CA LEU A 254 3.54 1.31 -8.94
C LEU A 254 3.75 0.74 -10.34
N ASN A 255 3.81 1.63 -11.31
CA ASN A 255 4.27 1.31 -12.65
C ASN A 255 5.80 1.14 -12.67
N PRO A 256 6.37 0.00 -13.13
CA PRO A 256 7.81 -0.25 -13.07
C PRO A 256 8.65 0.59 -14.05
N GLU A 257 8.03 1.22 -15.05
CA GLU A 257 8.73 2.07 -16.01
C GLU A 257 8.70 3.55 -15.62
N THR A 258 7.56 4.03 -15.12
CA THR A 258 7.36 5.45 -14.77
C THR A 258 7.51 5.74 -13.28
N PHE A 259 7.46 4.72 -12.42
CA PHE A 259 7.49 4.79 -10.95
C PHE A 259 6.35 5.61 -10.33
N GLN A 260 5.32 5.86 -11.12
CA GLN A 260 4.11 6.52 -10.63
C GLN A 260 3.24 5.54 -9.85
N ILE A 261 2.68 6.02 -8.75
CA ILE A 261 1.66 5.29 -8.01
C ILE A 261 0.38 5.27 -8.85
N GLU A 262 -0.09 4.07 -9.19
CA GLU A 262 -1.33 3.86 -9.95
C GLU A 262 -2.53 3.58 -9.04
N GLY A 263 -2.27 3.23 -7.78
CA GLY A 263 -3.30 2.96 -6.78
C GLY A 263 -2.71 2.42 -5.48
N ASN A 264 -3.58 2.03 -4.58
CA ASN A 264 -3.21 1.30 -3.37
C ASN A 264 -4.35 0.41 -2.91
N ILE A 265 -4.01 -0.54 -2.05
CA ILE A 265 -4.94 -1.26 -1.17
C ILE A 265 -4.68 -0.84 0.27
N ASN A 266 -5.67 -1.01 1.14
CA ASN A 266 -5.49 -0.86 2.59
C ASN A 266 -5.65 -2.25 3.22
N VAL A 267 -4.71 -2.64 4.05
CA VAL A 267 -4.64 -3.98 4.64
C VAL A 267 -5.54 -4.07 5.87
N TYR A 268 -6.48 -5.02 5.85
CA TYR A 268 -7.43 -5.25 6.94
C TYR A 268 -7.49 -6.72 7.33
N SER A 269 -7.59 -6.96 8.63
CA SER A 269 -7.95 -8.25 9.22
C SER A 269 -9.25 -8.06 9.99
N GLY A 270 -10.36 -8.58 9.46
CA GLY A 270 -11.69 -8.26 9.96
C GLY A 270 -11.93 -6.74 9.94
N ALA A 271 -12.30 -6.15 11.06
CA ALA A 271 -12.50 -4.70 11.22
C ALA A 271 -11.21 -3.90 11.46
N ASN A 272 -10.06 -4.56 11.62
CA ASN A 272 -8.83 -3.90 12.06
C ASN A 272 -7.90 -3.60 10.88
N LYS A 273 -7.43 -2.37 10.78
CA LYS A 273 -6.33 -1.98 9.88
C LYS A 273 -5.04 -2.60 10.36
N ILE A 274 -4.34 -3.29 9.48
CA ILE A 274 -3.02 -3.83 9.76
C ILE A 274 -1.98 -2.81 9.34
N LYS A 275 -1.46 -2.08 10.32
CA LYS A 275 -0.38 -1.11 10.11
C LYS A 275 0.98 -1.77 10.17
N SER A 276 1.98 -1.03 9.72
CA SER A 276 3.38 -1.44 9.77
C SER A 276 3.66 -2.72 8.98
N VAL A 277 2.94 -2.90 7.85
CA VAL A 277 3.32 -3.91 6.87
C VAL A 277 4.67 -3.51 6.31
N ASN A 278 5.65 -4.43 6.38
CA ASN A 278 7.04 -4.15 6.07
C ASN A 278 7.49 -4.91 4.82
N GLU A 279 8.42 -5.81 4.94
CA GLU A 279 8.96 -6.59 3.84
C GLU A 279 7.88 -7.43 3.15
N LEU A 280 7.94 -7.53 1.83
CA LEU A 280 6.89 -8.10 0.98
C LEU A 280 7.47 -9.14 0.02
N GLU A 281 6.70 -10.22 -0.20
CA GLU A 281 6.97 -11.22 -1.22
C GLU A 281 5.70 -11.58 -1.98
N TRP A 282 5.77 -11.75 -3.31
CA TRP A 282 4.65 -12.15 -4.14
C TRP A 282 4.66 -13.67 -4.36
N ILE A 283 3.60 -14.37 -3.94
CA ILE A 283 3.50 -15.81 -4.02
C ILE A 283 2.10 -16.22 -4.49
N ASP A 284 2.03 -16.88 -5.65
CA ASP A 284 0.80 -17.47 -6.18
C ASP A 284 -0.42 -16.53 -6.15
N GLY A 285 -0.21 -15.27 -6.56
CA GLY A 285 -1.28 -14.27 -6.64
C GLY A 285 -1.63 -13.58 -5.32
N LYS A 286 -0.82 -13.77 -4.26
CA LYS A 286 -0.99 -13.12 -2.96
C LYS A 286 0.28 -12.37 -2.55
N ILE A 287 0.11 -11.34 -1.73
CA ILE A 287 1.21 -10.63 -1.09
C ILE A 287 1.42 -11.23 0.30
N TYR A 288 2.61 -11.75 0.55
CA TYR A 288 3.06 -12.16 1.88
C TYR A 288 3.85 -10.99 2.48
N GLY A 289 3.44 -10.50 3.63
CA GLY A 289 4.05 -9.32 4.25
C GLY A 289 4.44 -9.55 5.71
N ASN A 290 5.67 -9.20 6.07
CA ASN A 290 6.05 -9.08 7.47
C ASN A 290 5.26 -7.93 8.12
N VAL A 291 4.79 -8.12 9.35
CA VAL A 291 4.21 -7.05 10.15
C VAL A 291 5.22 -6.65 11.20
N TYR A 292 5.75 -5.41 11.12
CA TYR A 292 6.82 -4.93 12.00
C TYR A 292 6.48 -5.11 13.49
N GLN A 293 7.44 -5.57 14.25
CA GLN A 293 7.30 -5.92 15.67
C GLN A 293 6.31 -7.08 15.95
N LYS A 294 5.91 -7.81 14.93
CA LYS A 294 5.16 -9.06 15.08
C LYS A 294 5.97 -10.20 14.48
N ASP A 295 6.03 -11.33 15.17
CA ASP A 295 6.69 -12.53 14.65
C ASP A 295 5.70 -13.31 13.76
N ALA A 296 5.16 -12.64 12.75
CA ALA A 296 4.13 -13.17 11.87
C ALA A 296 4.22 -12.60 10.45
N ILE A 297 3.73 -13.38 9.50
CA ILE A 297 3.53 -12.98 8.10
C ILE A 297 2.02 -12.96 7.84
N ALA A 298 1.54 -11.86 7.25
CA ALA A 298 0.18 -11.74 6.74
C ALA A 298 0.13 -12.17 5.28
N ILE A 299 -0.88 -12.97 4.91
CA ILE A 299 -1.19 -13.34 3.52
C ILE A 299 -2.34 -12.46 3.07
N ILE A 300 -2.07 -11.57 2.11
CA ILE A 300 -2.93 -10.43 1.75
C ILE A 300 -3.44 -10.62 0.33
N ASP A 301 -4.74 -10.41 0.13
CA ASP A 301 -5.33 -10.33 -1.21
C ASP A 301 -4.97 -8.98 -1.85
N PRO A 302 -4.22 -8.96 -2.97
CA PRO A 302 -3.82 -7.72 -3.64
C PRO A 302 -4.97 -6.99 -4.31
N THR A 303 -6.14 -7.61 -4.47
CA THR A 303 -7.29 -6.99 -5.15
C THR A 303 -8.04 -6.02 -4.24
N ASN A 304 -8.14 -6.34 -2.95
CA ASN A 304 -8.92 -5.55 -1.99
C ASN A 304 -8.21 -5.19 -0.69
N GLY A 305 -7.16 -5.94 -0.28
CA GLY A 305 -6.38 -5.71 0.93
C GLY A 305 -6.80 -6.57 2.13
N ALA A 306 -7.68 -7.55 1.94
CA ALA A 306 -8.06 -8.47 3.01
C ALA A 306 -6.90 -9.39 3.39
N VAL A 307 -6.64 -9.56 4.67
CA VAL A 307 -5.77 -10.62 5.19
C VAL A 307 -6.56 -11.91 5.21
N GLU A 308 -6.17 -12.87 4.39
CA GLU A 308 -6.81 -14.19 4.29
C GLU A 308 -6.15 -15.24 5.17
N GLY A 309 -4.88 -15.04 5.51
CA GLY A 309 -4.14 -15.96 6.32
C GLY A 309 -3.02 -15.29 7.13
N VAL A 310 -2.59 -15.98 8.17
CA VAL A 310 -1.47 -15.56 9.03
C VAL A 310 -0.58 -16.76 9.30
N ILE A 311 0.74 -16.58 9.19
CA ILE A 311 1.74 -17.57 9.60
C ILE A 311 2.40 -17.03 10.87
N ASN A 312 2.25 -17.72 11.98
CA ASN A 312 2.91 -17.37 13.25
C ASN A 312 4.31 -18.01 13.30
N LEU A 313 5.35 -17.20 13.38
CA LEU A 313 6.76 -17.60 13.34
C LEU A 313 7.51 -17.28 14.65
N ALA A 314 6.81 -17.00 15.73
CA ALA A 314 7.41 -16.63 17.02
C ALA A 314 8.43 -17.65 17.56
N ASP A 315 8.28 -18.93 17.18
CA ASP A 315 9.22 -19.97 17.60
C ASP A 315 10.56 -19.89 16.88
N LEU A 316 10.63 -19.35 15.65
CA LEU A 316 11.88 -19.22 14.90
C LEU A 316 12.86 -18.26 15.57
N LYS A 317 12.38 -17.16 16.13
CA LYS A 317 13.22 -16.19 16.85
C LYS A 317 13.94 -16.78 18.07
N LYS A 318 13.40 -17.83 18.66
CA LYS A 318 14.01 -18.57 19.78
C LYS A 318 15.19 -19.44 19.34
N LEU A 319 15.27 -19.77 18.05
CA LEU A 319 16.29 -20.65 17.49
C LEU A 319 17.55 -19.91 17.02
N VAL A 320 17.52 -18.58 16.93
CA VAL A 320 18.68 -17.76 16.56
C VAL A 320 19.49 -17.39 17.80
N THR A 321 20.75 -17.03 17.58
CA THR A 321 21.64 -16.57 18.66
C THR A 321 21.06 -15.32 19.33
N GLN A 322 20.86 -15.38 20.64
CA GLN A 322 20.38 -14.24 21.42
C GLN A 322 21.55 -13.31 21.72
N HIS A 323 21.46 -12.06 21.27
CA HIS A 323 22.50 -11.04 21.44
C HIS A 323 21.86 -9.65 21.55
N PRO A 324 22.60 -8.62 22.03
CA PRO A 324 22.03 -7.29 22.32
C PRO A 324 21.37 -6.58 21.12
N ASP A 325 21.83 -6.85 19.89
CA ASP A 325 21.34 -6.22 18.67
C ASP A 325 20.31 -7.08 17.92
N LEU A 326 19.87 -8.22 18.48
CA LEU A 326 18.85 -9.07 17.87
C LEU A 326 17.55 -8.28 17.72
N ASP A 327 17.07 -8.15 16.49
CA ASP A 327 15.88 -7.36 16.21
C ASP A 327 14.73 -8.24 15.62
N VAL A 328 13.81 -7.66 14.91
CA VAL A 328 12.56 -8.29 14.48
C VAL A 328 12.73 -9.27 13.32
N LEU A 329 11.78 -10.18 13.21
CA LEU A 329 11.52 -10.95 12.00
C LEU A 329 11.34 -9.99 10.81
N ASN A 330 12.13 -10.16 9.76
CA ASN A 330 12.00 -9.42 8.50
C ASN A 330 12.80 -10.09 7.39
N GLY A 331 12.16 -10.37 6.26
CA GLY A 331 12.75 -11.06 5.12
C GLY A 331 12.00 -12.34 4.80
N ILE A 332 11.36 -12.37 3.62
CA ILE A 332 10.62 -13.49 3.05
C ILE A 332 11.15 -13.68 1.62
N ALA A 333 11.61 -14.88 1.30
CA ALA A 333 11.92 -15.23 -0.08
C ALA A 333 11.25 -16.55 -0.45
N TYR A 334 10.55 -16.57 -1.57
CA TYR A 334 9.91 -17.77 -2.10
C TYR A 334 10.81 -18.48 -3.11
N ASN A 335 11.06 -19.77 -2.89
CA ASN A 335 11.73 -20.59 -3.87
C ASN A 335 10.69 -21.39 -4.69
N PRO A 336 10.43 -21.02 -5.95
CA PRO A 336 9.39 -21.66 -6.76
C PRO A 336 9.74 -23.10 -7.16
N LYS A 337 11.03 -23.52 -7.07
CA LYS A 337 11.45 -24.90 -7.38
C LYS A 337 11.07 -25.87 -6.27
N THR A 338 11.25 -25.44 -5.02
CA THR A 338 10.94 -26.28 -3.83
C THR A 338 9.58 -25.99 -3.26
N LYS A 339 8.94 -24.88 -3.68
CA LYS A 339 7.70 -24.34 -3.12
C LYS A 339 7.82 -24.13 -1.61
N THR A 340 8.92 -23.51 -1.20
CA THR A 340 9.24 -23.25 0.21
C THR A 340 9.56 -21.78 0.41
N LEU A 341 9.36 -21.30 1.65
CA LEU A 341 9.73 -19.95 2.08
C LEU A 341 11.05 -20.00 2.83
N PHE A 342 11.87 -19.01 2.58
CA PHE A 342 13.08 -18.72 3.33
C PHE A 342 12.85 -17.47 4.17
N ILE A 343 13.03 -17.61 5.48
CA ILE A 343 12.66 -16.62 6.48
C ILE A 343 13.87 -16.25 7.32
N THR A 344 14.11 -14.97 7.49
CA THR A 344 15.15 -14.48 8.40
C THR A 344 14.66 -13.27 9.20
N GLY A 345 15.55 -12.54 9.84
CA GLY A 345 15.26 -11.33 10.58
C GLY A 345 16.46 -10.39 10.66
N LYS A 346 16.21 -9.19 11.14
CA LYS A 346 17.24 -8.15 11.34
C LYS A 346 18.22 -8.61 12.40
N ASN A 347 19.51 -8.70 12.01
CA ASN A 347 20.57 -9.21 12.85
C ASN A 347 20.38 -10.66 13.33
N TRP A 348 19.73 -11.50 12.54
CA TRP A 348 19.64 -12.92 12.79
C TRP A 348 20.86 -13.66 12.19
N ASP A 349 21.41 -14.65 12.92
CA ASP A 349 22.49 -15.50 12.45
C ASP A 349 22.02 -16.71 11.66
N LYS A 350 20.70 -16.86 11.48
CA LYS A 350 20.07 -18.00 10.80
C LYS A 350 18.98 -17.55 9.85
N MET A 351 18.85 -18.32 8.78
CA MET A 351 17.75 -18.29 7.85
C MET A 351 17.07 -19.66 7.86
N PHE A 352 15.75 -19.69 7.85
CA PHE A 352 14.92 -20.88 7.99
C PHE A 352 14.19 -21.18 6.69
N GLU A 353 14.30 -22.40 6.19
CA GLU A 353 13.46 -22.90 5.11
C GLU A 353 12.24 -23.59 5.70
N ILE A 354 11.06 -23.09 5.37
CA ILE A 354 9.79 -23.62 5.86
C ILE A 354 8.87 -23.98 4.70
N ARG A 355 7.99 -24.95 4.95
CA ARG A 355 6.86 -25.25 4.07
C ARG A 355 5.57 -24.89 4.79
N VAL A 356 4.77 -24.01 4.20
CA VAL A 356 3.44 -23.65 4.70
C VAL A 356 2.47 -24.75 4.31
N GLU A 357 1.63 -25.16 5.24
CA GLU A 357 0.57 -26.15 5.01
C GLU A 357 -0.66 -25.46 4.39
N GLU A 358 -1.30 -26.12 3.43
CA GLU A 358 -2.49 -25.61 2.73
C GLU A 358 -3.72 -25.51 3.65
#